data_f31e66668262c049c9fbe92f6404af28
#
_entry.id   f31e66668262c049c9fbe92f6404af28
#
_cell.length_a   1.000
_cell.length_b   1.000
_cell.length_c   1.000
_cell.angle_alpha   90.00
_cell.angle_beta   90.00
_cell.angle_gamma   90.00
#
_symmetry.space_group_name_H-M   'P 1'
#
loop_
_entity.id
_entity.type
_entity.pdbx_description
1 polymer ?
#
loop_
_entity_poly.entity_id
_entity_poly.type
_entity_poly.pdbx_seq_one_letter_code
_entity_poly.pdbx_strand_id
1 'polypeptide(L)'
;MNSRIITLSLALGLLGGITELSALPQKPTRKVQTSRPTASKLQQDFLAKQKAFPKGDFFRIFKQQMTPEERDAMTFLYAYMPTNDLIDRDGDFYLENVRASLRARKELPWGKSIPEREWKHFVLPIRVNNEALDASRMVFFDALKDRVKGLSLHDAVLEVNHWCHEHVVYTPSDSRTSSPLATIRSAYGRCGEESTLLVAALRAVGIPARQVYTPRWAHTDDNHAWVEAWVDGKWLFLGACEPESVLNLAWFNAPVSRAMLVHT
;
A
#
# COMPACT_ATOMS: atom_id res chain seq x y z
N MET A 1 57.00 22.04 28.97
CA MET A 1 57.37 23.43 28.67
C MET A 1 56.06 24.22 28.62
N ASN A 2 55.75 24.90 29.71
CA ASN A 2 55.69 26.34 29.93
C ASN A 2 54.82 27.09 28.92
N SER A 3 53.85 27.85 29.19
CA SER A 3 53.50 28.89 30.22
C SER A 3 52.44 29.77 29.53
N ARG A 4 51.58 30.49 30.03
CA ARG A 4 51.19 31.14 31.26
C ARG A 4 49.85 31.85 31.07
N ILE A 5 49.05 31.85 32.07
CA ILE A 5 47.97 32.68 32.53
C ILE A 5 48.25 34.18 32.31
N ILE A 6 47.22 34.96 31.93
CA ILE A 6 47.07 36.34 32.39
C ILE A 6 45.58 36.64 32.64
N THR A 7 45.31 36.86 33.92
CA THR A 7 44.11 37.45 34.52
C THR A 7 44.21 38.97 34.44
N LEU A 8 43.16 39.70 34.13
CA LEU A 8 43.06 41.09 34.51
C LEU A 8 41.66 41.45 34.97
N SER A 9 41.54 41.67 36.26
CA SER A 9 40.40 42.28 36.93
C SER A 9 40.57 43.78 36.90
N LEU A 10 39.50 44.53 36.66
CA LEU A 10 39.38 45.92 37.19
C LEU A 10 37.91 46.19 37.53
N ALA A 11 37.74 46.60 38.77
CA ALA A 11 36.51 47.04 39.40
C ALA A 11 36.39 48.57 39.31
N LEU A 12 35.21 49.03 39.55
CA LEU A 12 34.73 50.28 40.17
C LEU A 12 33.79 51.10 39.28
N GLY A 13 32.66 51.42 39.92
CA GLY A 13 31.94 52.65 39.75
C GLY A 13 30.46 52.62 40.03
N LEU A 14 30.06 52.76 41.30
CA LEU A 14 28.69 53.11 41.74
C LEU A 14 28.23 54.43 41.13
N LEU A 15 26.95 54.52 40.72
CA LEU A 15 26.09 55.65 41.13
C LEU A 15 24.64 55.36 40.70
N GLY A 16 23.73 55.63 41.61
CA GLY A 16 22.33 55.26 41.61
C GLY A 16 21.45 56.09 40.69
N GLY A 17 20.32 55.50 40.43
CA GLY A 17 19.20 56.10 39.73
C GLY A 17 18.01 55.14 39.81
N ILE A 18 17.20 55.35 40.88
CA ILE A 18 15.89 54.68 40.99
C ILE A 18 14.95 55.39 40.02
N THR A 19 14.67 54.72 38.87
CA THR A 19 13.55 55.17 38.03
C THR A 19 12.42 54.12 38.18
N GLU A 20 11.30 54.61 38.70
CA GLU A 20 10.04 53.87 38.77
C GLU A 20 9.69 53.32 37.40
N LEU A 21 9.63 52.00 37.32
CA LEU A 21 9.08 51.30 36.14
C LEU A 21 7.55 51.39 36.22
N SER A 22 6.94 52.31 35.51
CA SER A 22 5.50 52.35 35.29
C SER A 22 5.07 51.09 34.56
N ALA A 23 4.17 50.32 35.19
CA ALA A 23 3.58 49.09 34.63
C ALA A 23 2.85 49.42 33.32
N LEU A 24 3.33 48.85 32.22
CA LEU A 24 2.63 48.87 30.93
C LEU A 24 1.31 48.09 31.05
N PRO A 25 0.21 48.54 30.46
CA PRO A 25 -1.07 47.86 30.49
C PRO A 25 -0.95 46.50 29.77
N GLN A 26 -1.22 45.41 30.48
CA GLN A 26 -1.29 44.07 29.90
C GLN A 26 -2.41 44.04 28.87
N LYS A 27 -2.07 43.74 27.63
CA LYS A 27 -3.04 43.42 26.56
C LYS A 27 -3.89 42.21 27.00
N PRO A 28 -5.22 42.27 26.79
CA PRO A 28 -6.09 41.15 27.13
C PRO A 28 -5.62 39.88 26.36
N THR A 29 -5.37 38.82 27.10
CA THR A 29 -5.06 37.51 26.55
C THR A 29 -6.22 37.04 25.70
N ARG A 30 -6.03 37.01 24.38
CA ARG A 30 -6.96 36.47 23.41
C ARG A 30 -7.17 34.98 23.76
N LYS A 31 -8.37 34.63 24.25
CA LYS A 31 -8.76 33.22 24.42
C LYS A 31 -8.51 32.52 23.09
N VAL A 32 -7.53 31.61 23.07
CA VAL A 32 -7.31 30.69 21.95
C VAL A 32 -8.57 29.83 21.87
N GLN A 33 -9.40 30.13 20.90
CA GLN A 33 -10.52 29.31 20.55
C GLN A 33 -9.93 27.99 20.02
N THR A 34 -9.95 26.93 20.82
CA THR A 34 -9.57 25.57 20.38
C THR A 34 -10.56 25.15 19.29
N SER A 35 -10.19 25.38 18.03
CA SER A 35 -10.93 24.86 16.89
C SER A 35 -10.98 23.34 17.05
N ARG A 36 -12.20 22.75 16.96
CA ARG A 36 -12.35 21.30 16.88
C ARG A 36 -11.42 20.78 15.77
N PRO A 37 -10.66 19.67 16.00
CA PRO A 37 -9.81 19.13 14.97
C PRO A 37 -10.66 18.87 13.72
N THR A 38 -10.28 19.44 12.60
CA THR A 38 -10.92 19.18 11.32
C THR A 38 -10.70 17.71 10.99
N ALA A 39 -11.76 16.95 10.66
CA ALA A 39 -11.65 15.56 10.28
C ALA A 39 -10.62 15.38 9.15
N SER A 40 -9.79 14.33 9.22
CA SER A 40 -8.82 14.04 8.17
C SER A 40 -9.52 13.85 6.82
N LYS A 41 -8.80 14.03 5.71
CA LYS A 41 -9.35 13.78 4.36
C LYS A 41 -9.96 12.38 4.25
N LEU A 42 -9.26 11.37 4.76
CA LEU A 42 -9.77 9.99 4.81
C LEU A 42 -11.12 9.90 5.54
N GLN A 43 -11.24 10.54 6.70
CA GLN A 43 -12.49 10.51 7.47
C GLN A 43 -13.64 11.22 6.73
N GLN A 44 -13.34 12.31 6.02
CA GLN A 44 -14.32 13.03 5.21
C GLN A 44 -14.80 12.16 4.05
N ASP A 45 -13.90 11.51 3.32
CA ASP A 45 -14.22 10.64 2.18
C ASP A 45 -15.01 9.40 2.63
N PHE A 46 -14.65 8.79 3.75
CA PHE A 46 -15.39 7.70 4.35
C PHE A 46 -16.83 8.10 4.70
N LEU A 47 -17.02 9.23 5.38
CA LEU A 47 -18.36 9.73 5.73
C LEU A 47 -19.17 10.09 4.49
N ALA A 48 -18.55 10.66 3.46
CA ALA A 48 -19.19 10.95 2.18
C ALA A 48 -19.66 9.66 1.50
N LYS A 49 -18.81 8.62 1.48
CA LYS A 49 -19.18 7.30 0.96
C LYS A 49 -20.33 6.68 1.74
N GLN A 50 -20.27 6.71 3.07
CA GLN A 50 -21.35 6.20 3.94
C GLN A 50 -22.68 6.93 3.69
N LYS A 51 -22.64 8.25 3.53
CA LYS A 51 -23.83 9.07 3.23
C LYS A 51 -24.42 8.76 1.85
N ALA A 52 -23.61 8.37 0.88
CA ALA A 52 -24.07 8.00 -0.46
C ALA A 52 -24.88 6.69 -0.48
N PHE A 53 -24.74 5.85 0.58
CA PHE A 53 -25.44 4.59 0.73
C PHE A 53 -26.28 4.57 2.02
N PRO A 54 -27.36 5.36 2.11
CA PRO A 54 -28.16 5.52 3.34
C PRO A 54 -29.02 4.29 3.67
N LYS A 55 -29.22 3.40 2.70
CA LYS A 55 -30.00 2.18 2.85
C LYS A 55 -29.08 0.96 2.77
N GLY A 56 -29.42 -0.10 3.50
CA GLY A 56 -28.64 -1.33 3.58
C GLY A 56 -27.62 -1.33 4.71
N ASP A 57 -27.04 -2.50 4.95
CA ASP A 57 -26.17 -2.78 6.09
C ASP A 57 -24.67 -2.76 5.75
N PHE A 58 -24.30 -2.12 4.64
CA PHE A 58 -22.92 -2.14 4.10
C PHE A 58 -21.86 -1.70 5.11
N PHE A 59 -22.20 -0.77 6.00
CA PHE A 59 -21.29 -0.22 7.02
C PHE A 59 -21.49 -0.86 8.41
N ARG A 60 -22.30 -1.92 8.53
CA ARG A 60 -22.59 -2.59 9.82
C ARG A 60 -21.32 -3.08 10.51
N ILE A 61 -20.32 -3.51 9.74
CA ILE A 61 -19.03 -4.00 10.24
C ILE A 61 -18.36 -3.00 11.20
N PHE A 62 -18.53 -1.70 11.00
CA PHE A 62 -17.95 -0.66 11.86
C PHE A 62 -18.58 -0.59 13.27
N LYS A 63 -19.65 -1.34 13.54
CA LYS A 63 -20.21 -1.53 14.88
C LYS A 63 -19.46 -2.62 15.65
N GLN A 64 -18.70 -3.47 14.99
CA GLN A 64 -17.90 -4.51 15.63
C GLN A 64 -16.68 -3.91 16.32
N GLN A 65 -16.17 -4.66 17.30
CA GLN A 65 -14.91 -4.32 17.97
C GLN A 65 -13.74 -4.57 17.01
N MET A 66 -12.89 -3.57 16.86
CA MET A 66 -11.69 -3.57 16.03
C MET A 66 -10.56 -2.87 16.79
N THR A 67 -9.31 -3.30 16.54
CA THR A 67 -8.15 -2.52 16.98
C THR A 67 -8.10 -1.17 16.23
N PRO A 68 -7.35 -0.18 16.72
CA PRO A 68 -7.17 1.10 16.01
C PRO A 68 -6.62 0.91 14.58
N GLU A 69 -5.68 -0.01 14.40
CA GLU A 69 -5.08 -0.32 13.10
C GLU A 69 -6.09 -0.98 12.14
N GLU A 70 -6.88 -1.96 12.64
CA GLU A 70 -7.95 -2.58 11.85
C GLU A 70 -8.98 -1.53 11.40
N ARG A 71 -9.39 -0.65 12.32
CA ARG A 71 -10.37 0.40 12.03
C ARG A 71 -9.85 1.42 11.01
N ASP A 72 -8.61 1.84 11.11
CA ASP A 72 -7.98 2.75 10.15
C ASP A 72 -7.89 2.12 8.75
N ALA A 73 -7.43 0.87 8.66
CA ALA A 73 -7.35 0.12 7.42
C ALA A 73 -8.74 -0.13 6.78
N MET A 74 -9.73 -0.52 7.59
CA MET A 74 -11.12 -0.67 7.13
C MET A 74 -11.72 0.65 6.66
N THR A 75 -11.44 1.75 7.37
CA THR A 75 -11.89 3.09 6.96
C THR A 75 -11.31 3.46 5.59
N PHE A 76 -10.03 3.18 5.36
CA PHE A 76 -9.37 3.40 4.07
C PHE A 76 -10.01 2.55 2.95
N LEU A 77 -10.17 1.26 3.15
CA LEU A 77 -10.81 0.39 2.16
C LEU A 77 -12.21 0.88 1.81
N TYR A 78 -13.04 1.14 2.80
CA TYR A 78 -14.43 1.56 2.58
C TYR A 78 -14.56 2.94 1.96
N ALA A 79 -13.60 3.85 2.20
CA ALA A 79 -13.58 5.16 1.55
C ALA A 79 -13.31 5.04 0.04
N TYR A 80 -12.42 4.10 -0.37
CA TYR A 80 -11.84 4.10 -1.72
C TYR A 80 -12.14 2.85 -2.55
N MET A 81 -12.67 1.75 -1.97
CA MET A 81 -13.05 0.59 -2.77
C MET A 81 -14.13 0.93 -3.81
N PRO A 82 -14.16 0.24 -4.97
CA PRO A 82 -15.25 0.33 -5.93
C PRO A 82 -16.61 0.03 -5.30
N THR A 83 -17.65 0.68 -5.81
CA THR A 83 -19.03 0.48 -5.30
C THR A 83 -19.49 -0.98 -5.42
N ASN A 84 -19.12 -1.65 -6.50
CA ASN A 84 -19.47 -3.07 -6.70
C ASN A 84 -18.89 -3.94 -5.60
N ASP A 85 -17.66 -3.70 -5.17
CA ASP A 85 -17.03 -4.46 -4.09
C ASP A 85 -17.80 -4.30 -2.77
N LEU A 86 -18.26 -3.08 -2.48
CA LEU A 86 -19.07 -2.81 -1.29
C LEU A 86 -20.38 -3.63 -1.26
N ILE A 87 -20.91 -3.98 -2.43
CA ILE A 87 -22.18 -4.73 -2.58
C ILE A 87 -21.93 -6.23 -2.65
N ASP A 88 -20.84 -6.66 -3.33
CA ASP A 88 -20.56 -8.06 -3.65
C ASP A 88 -20.05 -8.87 -2.44
N ARG A 89 -19.52 -8.22 -1.43
CA ARG A 89 -18.93 -8.86 -0.24
C ARG A 89 -19.42 -8.19 1.04
N ASP A 90 -19.54 -8.98 2.10
CA ASP A 90 -19.85 -8.49 3.42
C ASP A 90 -18.63 -7.87 4.13
N GLY A 91 -18.89 -7.21 5.25
CA GLY A 91 -17.84 -6.53 6.01
C GLY A 91 -16.84 -7.48 6.66
N ASP A 92 -17.25 -8.70 7.00
CA ASP A 92 -16.40 -9.69 7.64
C ASP A 92 -15.32 -10.16 6.65
N PHE A 93 -15.65 -10.34 5.37
CA PHE A 93 -14.69 -10.61 4.31
C PHE A 93 -13.58 -9.56 4.25
N TYR A 94 -13.92 -8.28 4.31
CA TYR A 94 -12.93 -7.20 4.30
C TYR A 94 -12.09 -7.16 5.57
N LEU A 95 -12.71 -7.39 6.73
CA LEU A 95 -12.00 -7.40 8.01
C LEU A 95 -10.98 -8.56 8.09
N GLU A 96 -11.32 -9.75 7.58
CA GLU A 96 -10.39 -10.88 7.49
C GLU A 96 -9.19 -10.55 6.57
N ASN A 97 -9.42 -9.92 5.42
CA ASN A 97 -8.35 -9.46 4.52
C ASN A 97 -7.46 -8.39 5.17
N VAL A 98 -8.04 -7.46 5.93
CA VAL A 98 -7.28 -6.47 6.71
C VAL A 98 -6.41 -7.15 7.76
N ARG A 99 -6.96 -8.10 8.51
CA ARG A 99 -6.23 -8.87 9.52
C ARG A 99 -5.06 -9.64 8.90
N ALA A 100 -5.28 -10.28 7.76
CA ALA A 100 -4.22 -10.97 7.03
C ALA A 100 -3.12 -10.00 6.58
N SER A 101 -3.47 -8.81 6.09
CA SER A 101 -2.50 -7.77 5.69
C SER A 101 -1.69 -7.24 6.87
N LEU A 102 -2.34 -7.01 8.02
CA LEU A 102 -1.67 -6.57 9.25
C LEU A 102 -0.77 -7.68 9.81
N ARG A 103 -1.19 -8.94 9.70
CA ARG A 103 -0.40 -10.10 10.07
C ARG A 103 0.87 -10.18 9.22
N ALA A 104 0.76 -10.10 7.89
CA ALA A 104 1.91 -10.09 6.98
C ALA A 104 2.88 -8.93 7.33
N ARG A 105 2.35 -7.74 7.59
CA ARG A 105 3.14 -6.57 8.00
C ARG A 105 3.91 -6.79 9.31
N LYS A 106 3.35 -7.58 10.22
CA LYS A 106 3.97 -7.88 11.52
C LYS A 106 4.99 -9.01 11.43
N GLU A 107 4.70 -10.06 10.66
CA GLU A 107 5.47 -11.31 10.66
C GLU A 107 6.64 -11.30 9.65
N LEU A 108 6.54 -10.53 8.55
CA LEU A 108 7.56 -10.56 7.50
C LEU A 108 8.61 -9.44 7.67
N PRO A 109 9.87 -9.69 7.26
CA PRO A 109 11.00 -8.81 7.56
C PRO A 109 10.83 -7.37 7.05
N TRP A 110 10.21 -7.19 5.88
CA TRP A 110 10.01 -5.88 5.24
C TRP A 110 8.81 -5.11 5.75
N GLY A 111 7.94 -5.71 6.56
CA GLY A 111 6.67 -5.09 6.95
C GLY A 111 6.79 -3.72 7.61
N LYS A 112 7.91 -3.48 8.36
CA LYS A 112 8.19 -2.18 8.99
C LYS A 112 8.88 -1.18 8.04
N SER A 113 9.55 -1.65 6.98
CA SER A 113 10.25 -0.79 6.01
C SER A 113 9.34 -0.27 4.91
N ILE A 114 8.20 -0.94 4.67
CA ILE A 114 7.20 -0.47 3.69
C ILE A 114 6.53 0.80 4.23
N PRO A 115 6.62 1.94 3.50
CA PRO A 115 5.99 3.18 3.92
C PRO A 115 4.46 3.04 3.99
N GLU A 116 3.82 3.79 4.89
CA GLU A 116 2.38 3.72 5.14
C GLU A 116 1.54 3.98 3.87
N ARG A 117 2.00 4.91 3.02
CA ARG A 117 1.33 5.24 1.76
C ARG A 117 1.31 4.03 0.82
N GLU A 118 2.47 3.42 0.57
CA GLU A 118 2.62 2.26 -0.32
C GLU A 118 1.85 1.06 0.23
N TRP A 119 1.86 0.85 1.54
CA TRP A 119 1.08 -0.20 2.17
C TRP A 119 -0.43 0.01 1.98
N LYS A 120 -0.95 1.20 2.28
CA LYS A 120 -2.39 1.50 2.15
C LYS A 120 -2.88 1.42 0.71
N HIS A 121 -2.08 1.85 -0.25
CA HIS A 121 -2.53 1.93 -1.65
C HIS A 121 -2.23 0.66 -2.46
N PHE A 122 -1.22 -0.13 -2.09
CA PHE A 122 -0.73 -1.21 -2.94
C PHE A 122 -0.55 -2.57 -2.24
N VAL A 123 -0.81 -2.67 -0.94
CA VAL A 123 -0.91 -3.94 -0.20
C VAL A 123 -2.35 -4.16 0.25
N LEU A 124 -2.95 -3.17 0.90
CA LEU A 124 -4.24 -3.28 1.55
C LEU A 124 -5.41 -3.56 0.58
N PRO A 125 -5.51 -2.91 -0.62
CA PRO A 125 -6.58 -3.18 -1.56
C PRO A 125 -6.58 -4.64 -2.02
N ILE A 126 -7.78 -5.23 -2.13
CA ILE A 126 -7.93 -6.63 -2.54
C ILE A 126 -8.00 -6.71 -4.06
N ARG A 127 -8.86 -5.90 -4.67
CA ARG A 127 -9.05 -5.84 -6.11
C ARG A 127 -7.78 -5.39 -6.85
N VAL A 128 -7.49 -6.07 -7.95
CA VAL A 128 -6.37 -5.75 -8.85
C VAL A 128 -6.88 -5.21 -10.17
N ASN A 129 -7.87 -5.89 -10.78
CA ASN A 129 -8.44 -5.56 -12.08
C ASN A 129 -9.99 -5.62 -12.01
N ASN A 130 -10.61 -6.47 -12.82
CA ASN A 130 -12.07 -6.68 -12.88
C ASN A 130 -12.50 -8.10 -12.46
N GLU A 131 -11.60 -8.84 -11.82
CA GLU A 131 -11.83 -10.18 -11.29
C GLU A 131 -12.93 -10.22 -10.22
N ALA A 132 -13.52 -11.37 -9.98
CA ALA A 132 -14.31 -11.60 -8.78
C ALA A 132 -13.38 -11.69 -7.57
N LEU A 133 -13.75 -11.04 -6.45
CA LEU A 133 -12.96 -11.13 -5.21
C LEU A 133 -13.14 -12.51 -4.57
N ASP A 134 -12.03 -13.07 -4.05
CA ASP A 134 -12.00 -14.33 -3.32
C ASP A 134 -11.10 -14.28 -2.08
N ALA A 135 -11.00 -15.38 -1.35
CA ALA A 135 -10.22 -15.48 -0.14
C ALA A 135 -8.71 -15.77 -0.39
N SER A 136 -8.19 -15.43 -1.55
CA SER A 136 -6.80 -15.73 -1.96
C SER A 136 -5.76 -15.20 -0.98
N ARG A 137 -5.98 -14.04 -0.38
CA ARG A 137 -4.99 -13.42 0.52
C ARG A 137 -4.58 -14.32 1.68
N MET A 138 -5.53 -14.95 2.35
CA MET A 138 -5.26 -15.87 3.46
C MET A 138 -4.56 -17.14 2.98
N VAL A 139 -5.07 -17.72 1.89
CA VAL A 139 -4.50 -18.94 1.28
C VAL A 139 -3.07 -18.69 0.81
N PHE A 140 -2.82 -17.60 0.11
CA PHE A 140 -1.48 -17.28 -0.41
C PHE A 140 -0.50 -16.90 0.71
N PHE A 141 -0.96 -16.19 1.74
CA PHE A 141 -0.10 -15.93 2.89
C PHE A 141 0.39 -17.22 3.53
N ASP A 142 -0.49 -18.17 3.78
CA ASP A 142 -0.10 -19.45 4.40
C ASP A 142 0.79 -20.30 3.48
N ALA A 143 0.61 -20.25 2.16
CA ALA A 143 1.45 -20.96 1.19
C ALA A 143 2.85 -20.33 1.05
N LEU A 144 2.98 -19.01 1.19
CA LEU A 144 4.18 -18.27 0.82
C LEU A 144 5.04 -17.82 2.00
N LYS A 145 4.47 -17.60 3.18
CA LYS A 145 5.16 -16.99 4.33
C LYS A 145 6.49 -17.68 4.67
N ASP A 146 6.54 -19.00 4.65
CA ASP A 146 7.74 -19.76 4.98
C ASP A 146 8.75 -19.81 3.82
N ARG A 147 8.28 -19.70 2.57
CA ARG A 147 9.15 -19.59 1.38
C ARG A 147 9.93 -18.28 1.34
N VAL A 148 9.32 -17.19 1.80
CA VAL A 148 9.89 -15.84 1.64
C VAL A 148 10.55 -15.27 2.91
N LYS A 149 10.29 -15.82 4.08
CA LYS A 149 10.67 -15.27 5.39
C LYS A 149 12.17 -14.98 5.55
N GLY A 150 13.03 -15.79 4.95
CA GLY A 150 14.48 -15.66 5.03
C GLY A 150 15.14 -14.87 3.92
N LEU A 151 14.35 -14.35 2.97
CA LEU A 151 14.83 -13.70 1.77
C LEU A 151 14.93 -12.18 1.94
N SER A 152 15.73 -11.55 1.09
CA SER A 152 15.66 -10.10 0.86
C SER A 152 14.31 -9.74 0.21
N LEU A 153 13.90 -8.47 0.27
CA LEU A 153 12.66 -8.04 -0.39
C LEU A 153 12.72 -8.27 -1.90
N HIS A 154 13.87 -8.02 -2.53
CA HIS A 154 14.11 -8.30 -3.95
C HIS A 154 13.92 -9.79 -4.29
N ASP A 155 14.57 -10.68 -3.53
CA ASP A 155 14.50 -12.11 -3.78
C ASP A 155 13.14 -12.69 -3.44
N ALA A 156 12.43 -12.13 -2.46
CA ALA A 156 11.06 -12.50 -2.15
C ALA A 156 10.09 -12.20 -3.30
N VAL A 157 10.28 -11.09 -4.02
CA VAL A 157 9.47 -10.78 -5.23
C VAL A 157 9.70 -11.84 -6.31
N LEU A 158 10.96 -12.20 -6.57
CA LEU A 158 11.29 -13.25 -7.55
C LEU A 158 10.73 -14.61 -7.13
N GLU A 159 10.85 -14.97 -5.86
CA GLU A 159 10.35 -16.25 -5.32
C GLU A 159 8.82 -16.35 -5.43
N VAL A 160 8.09 -15.26 -5.14
CA VAL A 160 6.63 -15.24 -5.33
C VAL A 160 6.26 -15.41 -6.80
N ASN A 161 7.03 -14.83 -7.73
CA ASN A 161 6.81 -15.02 -9.16
C ASN A 161 7.09 -16.47 -9.60
N HIS A 162 8.14 -17.08 -9.08
CA HIS A 162 8.42 -18.51 -9.28
C HIS A 162 7.26 -19.38 -8.79
N TRP A 163 6.78 -19.10 -7.57
CA TRP A 163 5.60 -19.81 -7.05
C TRP A 163 4.37 -19.68 -7.96
N CYS A 164 4.12 -18.50 -8.52
CA CYS A 164 3.02 -18.33 -9.47
C CYS A 164 3.23 -19.17 -10.74
N HIS A 165 4.45 -19.17 -11.28
CA HIS A 165 4.83 -19.99 -12.45
C HIS A 165 4.69 -21.51 -12.21
N GLU A 166 4.95 -21.98 -10.99
CA GLU A 166 4.74 -23.40 -10.63
C GLU A 166 3.26 -23.84 -10.73
N HIS A 167 2.32 -22.89 -10.68
CA HIS A 167 0.89 -23.19 -10.60
C HIS A 167 0.10 -22.81 -11.86
N VAL A 168 0.62 -21.92 -12.70
CA VAL A 168 -0.13 -21.36 -13.83
C VAL A 168 0.72 -21.30 -15.08
N VAL A 169 0.14 -21.76 -16.19
CA VAL A 169 0.73 -21.72 -17.53
C VAL A 169 -0.04 -20.72 -18.39
N TYR A 170 0.66 -19.92 -19.16
CA TYR A 170 0.04 -18.97 -20.08
C TYR A 170 -0.86 -19.66 -21.12
N THR A 171 -2.08 -19.19 -21.23
CA THR A 171 -3.04 -19.65 -22.26
C THR A 171 -3.88 -18.46 -22.71
N PRO A 172 -3.85 -18.08 -24.00
CA PRO A 172 -4.63 -16.97 -24.51
C PRO A 172 -6.13 -17.23 -24.39
N SER A 173 -6.88 -16.19 -24.01
CA SER A 173 -8.34 -16.25 -23.90
C SER A 173 -8.92 -14.85 -23.99
N ASP A 174 -10.18 -14.73 -24.44
CA ASP A 174 -10.96 -13.49 -24.47
C ASP A 174 -11.95 -13.39 -23.30
N SER A 175 -11.86 -14.31 -22.36
CA SER A 175 -12.75 -14.37 -21.20
C SER A 175 -12.46 -13.22 -20.22
N ARG A 176 -13.43 -12.95 -19.34
CA ARG A 176 -13.22 -12.05 -18.20
C ARG A 176 -12.12 -12.61 -17.30
N THR A 177 -11.31 -11.71 -16.72
CA THR A 177 -10.25 -12.06 -15.76
C THR A 177 -10.81 -12.90 -14.61
N SER A 178 -10.23 -14.07 -14.42
CA SER A 178 -10.59 -15.01 -13.33
C SER A 178 -10.07 -14.50 -12.00
N SER A 179 -10.73 -14.90 -10.90
CA SER A 179 -10.22 -14.65 -9.56
C SER A 179 -8.92 -15.43 -9.30
N PRO A 180 -8.03 -14.96 -8.40
CA PRO A 180 -6.74 -15.61 -8.13
C PRO A 180 -6.85 -17.10 -7.80
N LEU A 181 -7.80 -17.51 -6.93
CA LEU A 181 -8.02 -18.92 -6.62
C LEU A 181 -8.62 -19.71 -7.78
N ALA A 182 -9.43 -19.07 -8.64
CA ALA A 182 -9.93 -19.74 -9.84
C ALA A 182 -8.79 -19.97 -10.84
N THR A 183 -7.88 -19.02 -11.00
CA THR A 183 -6.68 -19.14 -11.84
C THR A 183 -5.79 -20.29 -11.36
N ILE A 184 -5.52 -20.39 -10.05
CA ILE A 184 -4.79 -21.55 -9.48
C ILE A 184 -5.51 -22.87 -9.77
N ARG A 185 -6.82 -22.94 -9.59
CA ARG A 185 -7.59 -24.18 -9.84
C ARG A 185 -7.62 -24.61 -11.30
N SER A 186 -7.67 -23.65 -12.22
CA SER A 186 -7.62 -23.95 -13.67
C SER A 186 -6.21 -24.25 -14.17
N ALA A 187 -5.19 -23.84 -13.42
CA ALA A 187 -3.77 -23.95 -13.75
C ALA A 187 -3.35 -23.25 -15.05
N TYR A 188 -4.16 -22.33 -15.56
CA TYR A 188 -3.84 -21.53 -16.74
C TYR A 188 -4.43 -20.11 -16.64
N GLY A 189 -3.84 -19.18 -17.37
CA GLY A 189 -4.32 -17.81 -17.51
C GLY A 189 -3.62 -17.09 -18.65
N ARG A 190 -4.22 -15.99 -19.11
CA ARG A 190 -3.52 -15.01 -19.96
C ARG A 190 -2.80 -13.99 -19.08
N CYS A 191 -2.12 -13.03 -19.68
CA CYS A 191 -1.39 -11.98 -18.94
C CYS A 191 -2.26 -11.23 -17.91
N GLY A 192 -3.57 -11.09 -18.15
CA GLY A 192 -4.53 -10.49 -17.22
C GLY A 192 -4.70 -11.29 -15.93
N GLU A 193 -4.89 -12.63 -16.04
CA GLU A 193 -4.99 -13.54 -14.91
C GLU A 193 -3.65 -13.70 -14.19
N GLU A 194 -2.57 -13.90 -14.94
CA GLU A 194 -1.23 -14.09 -14.38
C GLU A 194 -0.78 -12.88 -13.57
N SER A 195 -0.97 -11.66 -14.10
CA SER A 195 -0.63 -10.43 -13.38
C SER A 195 -1.56 -10.17 -12.19
N THR A 196 -2.85 -10.51 -12.28
CA THR A 196 -3.78 -10.43 -11.15
C THR A 196 -3.37 -11.41 -10.04
N LEU A 197 -3.00 -12.64 -10.40
CA LEU A 197 -2.50 -13.65 -9.48
C LEU A 197 -1.23 -13.19 -8.76
N LEU A 198 -0.23 -12.74 -9.52
CA LEU A 198 1.04 -12.29 -8.94
C LEU A 198 0.87 -11.08 -8.02
N VAL A 199 0.07 -10.09 -8.41
CA VAL A 199 -0.24 -8.95 -7.53
C VAL A 199 -0.93 -9.41 -6.25
N ALA A 200 -1.91 -10.31 -6.32
CA ALA A 200 -2.59 -10.85 -5.15
C ALA A 200 -1.63 -11.63 -4.24
N ALA A 201 -0.72 -12.42 -4.81
CA ALA A 201 0.29 -13.19 -4.07
C ALA A 201 1.32 -12.29 -3.36
N LEU A 202 1.84 -11.26 -4.05
CA LEU A 202 2.75 -10.27 -3.48
C LEU A 202 2.08 -9.49 -2.34
N ARG A 203 0.85 -9.03 -2.54
CA ARG A 203 0.07 -8.33 -1.51
C ARG A 203 -0.23 -9.23 -0.30
N ALA A 204 -0.42 -10.53 -0.51
CA ALA A 204 -0.65 -11.48 0.58
C ALA A 204 0.54 -11.56 1.53
N VAL A 205 1.77 -11.47 1.01
CA VAL A 205 3.00 -11.41 1.82
C VAL A 205 3.45 -9.98 2.14
N GLY A 206 2.56 -9.00 2.03
CA GLY A 206 2.81 -7.62 2.46
C GLY A 206 3.72 -6.81 1.54
N ILE A 207 3.96 -7.25 0.31
CA ILE A 207 4.76 -6.53 -0.69
C ILE A 207 3.83 -5.65 -1.54
N PRO A 208 4.06 -4.31 -1.60
CA PRO A 208 3.25 -3.46 -2.45
C PRO A 208 3.43 -3.82 -3.92
N ALA A 209 2.33 -4.07 -4.60
CA ALA A 209 2.33 -4.45 -5.99
C ALA A 209 1.13 -3.89 -6.74
N ARG A 210 1.32 -3.65 -8.05
CA ARG A 210 0.29 -3.16 -8.95
C ARG A 210 0.40 -3.82 -10.31
N GLN A 211 -0.74 -3.99 -10.97
CA GLN A 211 -0.78 -4.38 -12.37
C GLN A 211 -0.46 -3.16 -13.24
N VAL A 212 0.30 -3.38 -14.29
CA VAL A 212 0.59 -2.41 -15.34
C VAL A 212 0.06 -2.95 -16.65
N TYR A 213 -0.49 -2.08 -17.48
CA TYR A 213 -1.17 -2.48 -18.70
C TYR A 213 -0.84 -1.55 -19.87
N THR A 214 -0.57 -2.14 -21.02
CA THR A 214 -0.58 -1.46 -22.32
C THR A 214 -1.74 -2.01 -23.15
N PRO A 215 -2.68 -1.15 -23.61
CA PRO A 215 -3.84 -1.61 -24.37
C PRO A 215 -3.47 -2.05 -25.79
N ARG A 216 -2.32 -1.63 -26.29
CA ARG A 216 -1.84 -1.95 -27.62
C ARG A 216 -0.34 -1.71 -27.74
N TRP A 217 0.37 -2.67 -28.32
CA TRP A 217 1.75 -2.48 -28.72
C TRP A 217 1.90 -1.58 -29.95
N ALA A 218 3.02 -0.90 -30.11
CA ALA A 218 3.28 -0.08 -31.29
C ALA A 218 3.38 -0.87 -32.61
N HIS A 219 3.62 -2.15 -32.56
CA HIS A 219 3.89 -3.03 -33.71
C HIS A 219 2.82 -4.10 -33.95
N THR A 220 1.83 -4.24 -33.05
CA THR A 220 0.72 -5.21 -33.15
C THR A 220 -0.50 -4.69 -32.41
N ASP A 221 -1.67 -5.22 -32.74
CA ASP A 221 -2.93 -4.89 -32.05
C ASP A 221 -3.06 -5.58 -30.68
N ASP A 222 -2.11 -6.43 -30.31
CA ASP A 222 -2.12 -7.12 -29.01
C ASP A 222 -1.89 -6.15 -27.87
N ASN A 223 -2.47 -6.48 -26.74
CA ASN A 223 -2.25 -5.84 -25.45
C ASN A 223 -1.32 -6.68 -24.54
N HIS A 224 -0.89 -6.11 -23.43
CA HIS A 224 -0.15 -6.86 -22.42
C HIS A 224 -0.35 -6.28 -21.03
N ALA A 225 -0.33 -7.16 -20.02
CA ALA A 225 -0.32 -6.80 -18.61
C ALA A 225 0.85 -7.48 -17.91
N TRP A 226 1.52 -6.72 -17.05
CA TRP A 226 2.63 -7.18 -16.22
C TRP A 226 2.51 -6.63 -14.81
N VAL A 227 3.51 -6.79 -13.96
CA VAL A 227 3.48 -6.37 -12.57
C VAL A 227 4.64 -5.44 -12.26
N GLU A 228 4.39 -4.46 -11.39
CA GLU A 228 5.42 -3.72 -10.68
C GLU A 228 5.29 -3.98 -9.18
N ALA A 229 6.43 -4.23 -8.54
CA ALA A 229 6.56 -4.39 -7.10
C ALA A 229 7.42 -3.27 -6.50
N TRP A 230 7.06 -2.81 -5.30
CA TRP A 230 7.85 -1.81 -4.57
C TRP A 230 8.98 -2.50 -3.80
N VAL A 231 10.20 -2.23 -4.21
CA VAL A 231 11.41 -2.79 -3.61
C VAL A 231 12.37 -1.65 -3.30
N ASP A 232 12.73 -1.52 -2.02
CA ASP A 232 13.76 -0.59 -1.53
C ASP A 232 13.60 0.87 -2.06
N GLY A 233 12.39 1.35 -2.05
CA GLY A 233 12.08 2.73 -2.44
C GLY A 233 11.79 2.94 -3.92
N LYS A 234 11.69 1.88 -4.74
CA LYS A 234 11.46 1.96 -6.18
C LYS A 234 10.41 0.97 -6.65
N TRP A 235 9.69 1.32 -7.70
CA TRP A 235 8.87 0.40 -8.47
C TRP A 235 9.76 -0.33 -9.47
N LEU A 236 9.80 -1.67 -9.39
CA LEU A 236 10.54 -2.53 -10.29
C LEU A 236 9.56 -3.48 -10.97
N PHE A 237 9.69 -3.63 -12.30
CA PHE A 237 8.78 -4.46 -13.07
C PHE A 237 9.27 -5.90 -13.22
N LEU A 238 8.32 -6.80 -13.51
CA LEU A 238 8.57 -8.20 -13.86
C LEU A 238 7.40 -8.77 -14.68
N GLY A 239 7.68 -9.74 -15.55
CA GLY A 239 6.67 -10.55 -16.22
C GLY A 239 5.96 -11.46 -15.21
N ALA A 240 4.62 -11.48 -15.23
CA ALA A 240 3.84 -12.29 -14.28
C ALA A 240 3.84 -13.75 -14.69
N CYS A 241 4.15 -14.65 -13.78
CA CYS A 241 4.38 -16.07 -14.03
C CYS A 241 5.49 -16.36 -15.05
N GLU A 242 6.33 -15.38 -15.33
CA GLU A 242 7.47 -15.43 -16.26
C GLU A 242 8.73 -15.10 -15.45
N PRO A 243 9.30 -16.07 -14.69
CA PRO A 243 10.41 -15.79 -13.79
C PRO A 243 11.70 -15.50 -14.58
N GLU A 244 12.34 -14.40 -14.22
CA GLU A 244 13.67 -13.99 -14.68
C GLU A 244 14.64 -13.96 -13.49
N SER A 245 15.93 -13.91 -13.78
CA SER A 245 16.97 -13.89 -12.74
C SER A 245 17.04 -12.59 -11.92
N VAL A 246 16.51 -11.51 -12.46
CA VAL A 246 16.51 -10.17 -11.85
C VAL A 246 15.23 -9.40 -12.19
N LEU A 247 14.86 -8.44 -11.34
CA LEU A 247 13.80 -7.49 -11.66
C LEU A 247 14.22 -6.52 -12.76
N ASN A 248 13.25 -5.90 -13.43
CA ASN A 248 13.42 -5.04 -14.62
C ASN A 248 13.98 -5.79 -15.85
N LEU A 249 13.85 -7.10 -15.87
CA LEU A 249 14.13 -7.95 -17.02
C LEU A 249 12.85 -8.72 -17.40
N ALA A 250 12.47 -8.63 -18.67
CA ALA A 250 11.36 -9.35 -19.26
C ALA A 250 11.46 -9.32 -20.79
N TRP A 251 10.84 -10.27 -21.48
CA TRP A 251 10.82 -10.32 -22.95
C TRP A 251 10.30 -9.02 -23.58
N PHE A 252 9.44 -8.29 -22.89
CA PHE A 252 8.82 -7.06 -23.38
C PHE A 252 9.63 -5.77 -23.15
N ASN A 253 10.88 -5.82 -22.65
CA ASN A 253 11.69 -4.60 -22.44
C ASN A 253 11.78 -3.73 -23.69
N ALA A 254 12.03 -4.34 -24.86
CA ALA A 254 12.11 -3.58 -26.12
C ALA A 254 10.73 -3.10 -26.62
N PRO A 255 9.66 -3.92 -26.63
CA PRO A 255 8.31 -3.45 -26.95
C PRO A 255 7.80 -2.32 -26.06
N VAL A 256 8.00 -2.40 -24.73
CA VAL A 256 7.48 -1.39 -23.77
C VAL A 256 8.14 -0.02 -23.94
N SER A 257 9.40 0.03 -24.34
CA SER A 257 10.10 1.30 -24.61
C SER A 257 9.47 2.11 -25.74
N ARG A 258 8.63 1.48 -26.56
CA ARG A 258 7.91 2.07 -27.70
C ARG A 258 6.40 2.09 -27.52
N ALA A 259 5.90 1.69 -26.35
CA ALA A 259 4.48 1.70 -26.07
C ALA A 259 3.94 3.13 -26.07
N MET A 260 2.81 3.35 -26.76
CA MET A 260 2.19 4.67 -26.86
C MET A 260 1.43 5.06 -25.59
N LEU A 261 0.96 4.08 -24.84
CA LEU A 261 0.24 4.25 -23.59
C LEU A 261 0.58 3.08 -22.65
N VAL A 262 0.98 3.43 -21.45
CA VAL A 262 1.15 2.51 -20.32
C VAL A 262 0.43 3.11 -19.13
N HIS A 263 -0.38 2.33 -18.44
CA HIS A 263 -1.10 2.79 -17.25
C HIS A 263 -1.17 1.71 -16.16
N THR A 264 -1.46 2.17 -14.93
CA THR A 264 -1.54 1.32 -13.73
C THR A 264 -2.85 1.58 -12.99
#